data_ba93d3f22139e46d48548765554ff580
#
_entry.id   ba93d3f22139e46d48548765554ff580
#
_cell.length_a   1.000
_cell.length_b   1.000
_cell.length_c   1.000
_cell.angle_alpha   90.00
_cell.angle_beta   90.00
_cell.angle_gamma   90.00
#
_symmetry.space_group_name_H-M   'P 1'
#
loop_
_entity.id
_entity.type
_entity.pdbx_description
1 polymer ?
#
loop_
_entity_poly.entity_id
_entity_poly.type
_entity_poly.pdbx_seq_one_letter_code
_entity_poly.pdbx_strand_id
1 'polypeptide(L)'
;MLFALAAIVAAVGFIAKPAEISSANTEEVKWLTYDQAVALSKKNPKPFFIDVYTDWCGWCKQMDKNTFSNHKVAAYLNKHFYSIKLNPEKADSVHYKGVAMTNGALAAKIFHATSYPTTVYLEGDETLLQPIPGYQDPNDLYRIIHYIGENHYKTTTWDDFSRTFTETAE
;
A
#
# COMPACT_ATOMS: atom_id res chain seq x y z
N MET A 1 23.28 5.64 80.54
CA MET A 1 22.28 5.20 79.56
C MET A 1 22.51 6.04 78.32
N LEU A 2 23.24 5.48 77.34
CA LEU A 2 23.52 6.10 76.04
C LEU A 2 22.57 5.47 75.02
N PHE A 3 21.70 6.28 74.41
CA PHE A 3 20.91 5.87 73.25
C PHE A 3 21.70 6.23 71.97
N ALA A 4 22.09 5.20 71.24
CA ALA A 4 22.67 5.38 69.90
C ALA A 4 21.54 5.44 68.88
N LEU A 5 21.40 6.61 68.16
CA LEU A 5 20.54 6.75 66.99
C LEU A 5 21.29 6.18 65.77
N ALA A 6 20.75 5.11 65.23
CA ALA A 6 21.18 4.62 63.91
C ALA A 6 20.41 5.32 62.82
N ALA A 7 21.13 6.09 61.99
CA ALA A 7 20.58 6.73 60.80
C ALA A 7 20.53 5.70 59.65
N ILE A 8 19.33 5.36 59.17
CA ILE A 8 19.11 4.54 57.98
C ILE A 8 19.14 5.46 56.77
N VAL A 9 20.21 5.38 55.97
CA VAL A 9 20.31 6.04 54.64
C VAL A 9 19.58 5.15 53.63
N ALA A 10 18.39 5.58 53.19
CA ALA A 10 17.67 4.91 52.10
C ALA A 10 18.31 5.34 50.75
N ALA A 11 19.02 4.42 50.14
CA ALA A 11 19.52 4.60 48.75
C ALA A 11 18.34 4.47 47.78
N VAL A 12 17.85 5.56 47.22
CA VAL A 12 16.87 5.57 46.14
C VAL A 12 17.61 5.16 44.85
N GLY A 13 17.52 3.87 44.53
CA GLY A 13 18.01 3.37 43.25
C GLY A 13 17.17 3.92 42.09
N PHE A 14 17.79 4.79 41.30
CA PHE A 14 17.21 5.26 40.03
C PHE A 14 17.28 4.10 39.01
N ILE A 15 16.18 3.34 38.87
CA ILE A 15 16.08 2.32 37.82
C ILE A 15 15.82 3.10 36.51
N ALA A 16 16.86 3.29 35.72
CA ALA A 16 16.73 3.79 34.37
C ALA A 16 15.92 2.77 33.55
N LYS A 17 14.71 3.18 33.13
CA LYS A 17 13.89 2.42 32.21
C LYS A 17 14.69 2.20 30.93
N PRO A 18 14.86 0.93 30.46
CA PRO A 18 15.54 0.70 29.19
C PRO A 18 14.78 1.44 28.10
N ALA A 19 15.48 2.24 27.30
CA ALA A 19 14.91 2.86 26.12
C ALA A 19 14.41 1.72 25.21
N GLU A 20 13.11 1.65 25.02
CA GLU A 20 12.52 0.80 23.98
C GLU A 20 13.12 1.26 22.66
N ILE A 21 13.97 0.42 22.10
CA ILE A 21 14.41 0.56 20.70
C ILE A 21 13.11 0.34 19.91
N SER A 22 12.50 1.44 19.48
CA SER A 22 11.43 1.41 18.50
C SER A 22 11.98 0.62 17.31
N SER A 23 11.58 -0.65 17.18
CA SER A 23 11.81 -1.41 15.96
C SER A 23 11.22 -0.56 14.85
N ALA A 24 12.04 -0.13 13.91
CA ALA A 24 11.57 0.56 12.72
C ALA A 24 10.45 -0.32 12.15
N ASN A 25 9.22 0.15 12.24
CA ASN A 25 8.05 -0.58 11.79
C ASN A 25 8.14 -0.59 10.26
N THR A 26 8.85 -1.56 9.70
CA THR A 26 8.94 -1.78 8.26
C THR A 26 7.61 -2.36 7.81
N GLU A 27 6.62 -1.49 7.64
CA GLU A 27 5.34 -1.89 7.10
C GLU A 27 5.54 -2.23 5.62
N GLU A 28 5.24 -3.48 5.26
CA GLU A 28 5.27 -3.96 3.89
C GLU A 28 3.88 -3.96 3.30
N VAL A 29 3.75 -3.79 1.98
CA VAL A 29 2.46 -3.89 1.29
C VAL A 29 1.93 -5.32 1.42
N LYS A 30 0.69 -5.46 1.89
CA LYS A 30 -0.01 -6.75 2.02
C LYS A 30 -0.61 -7.15 0.68
N TRP A 31 0.17 -7.88 -0.10
CA TRP A 31 -0.24 -8.33 -1.43
C TRP A 31 -1.24 -9.48 -1.36
N LEU A 32 -2.30 -9.36 -2.16
CA LEU A 32 -3.38 -10.34 -2.28
C LEU A 32 -3.43 -10.89 -3.71
N THR A 33 -4.08 -12.04 -3.88
CA THR A 33 -4.57 -12.44 -5.20
C THR A 33 -5.83 -11.65 -5.54
N TYR A 34 -6.19 -11.60 -6.83
CA TYR A 34 -7.38 -10.89 -7.29
C TYR A 34 -8.66 -11.39 -6.56
N ASP A 35 -8.86 -12.71 -6.55
CA ASP A 35 -10.05 -13.31 -5.92
C ASP A 35 -10.10 -13.11 -4.40
N GLN A 36 -8.94 -13.05 -3.72
CA GLN A 36 -8.88 -12.71 -2.30
C GLN A 36 -9.35 -11.26 -2.05
N ALA A 37 -8.89 -10.31 -2.87
CA ALA A 37 -9.29 -8.92 -2.77
C ALA A 37 -10.81 -8.75 -3.01
N VAL A 38 -11.36 -9.42 -4.02
CA VAL A 38 -12.81 -9.44 -4.31
C VAL A 38 -13.59 -10.02 -3.12
N ALA A 39 -13.13 -11.12 -2.53
CA ALA A 39 -13.80 -11.73 -1.37
C ALA A 39 -13.79 -10.82 -0.14
N LEU A 40 -12.72 -10.05 0.08
CA LEU A 40 -12.61 -9.07 1.16
C LEU A 40 -13.50 -7.85 0.90
N SER A 41 -13.51 -7.33 -0.33
CA SER A 41 -14.28 -6.15 -0.72
C SER A 41 -15.79 -6.37 -0.58
N LYS A 42 -16.29 -7.59 -0.81
CA LYS A 42 -17.68 -7.95 -0.55
C LYS A 42 -18.12 -7.77 0.91
N LYS A 43 -17.16 -7.87 1.85
CA LYS A 43 -17.42 -7.74 3.30
C LYS A 43 -17.15 -6.32 3.81
N ASN A 44 -16.10 -5.70 3.30
CA ASN A 44 -15.67 -4.35 3.63
C ASN A 44 -15.17 -3.66 2.37
N PRO A 45 -16.02 -2.89 1.67
CA PRO A 45 -15.67 -2.26 0.41
C PRO A 45 -14.49 -1.31 0.54
N LYS A 46 -13.43 -1.55 -0.25
CA LYS A 46 -12.29 -0.67 -0.47
C LYS A 46 -11.92 -0.71 -1.95
N PRO A 47 -11.34 0.36 -2.51
CA PRO A 47 -10.79 0.34 -3.85
C PRO A 47 -9.63 -0.67 -3.97
N PHE A 48 -9.38 -1.14 -5.19
CA PHE A 48 -8.26 -2.03 -5.49
C PHE A 48 -7.10 -1.24 -6.07
N PHE A 49 -5.92 -1.54 -5.59
CA PHE A 49 -4.63 -1.15 -6.16
C PHE A 49 -3.98 -2.39 -6.76
N ILE A 50 -3.69 -2.38 -8.07
CA ILE A 50 -3.15 -3.54 -8.77
C ILE A 50 -1.83 -3.16 -9.42
N ASP A 51 -0.75 -3.84 -9.05
CA ASP A 51 0.52 -3.78 -9.74
C ASP A 51 0.60 -4.87 -10.81
N VAL A 52 0.55 -4.46 -12.08
CA VAL A 52 0.71 -5.34 -13.23
C VAL A 52 2.19 -5.38 -13.61
N TYR A 53 2.82 -6.54 -13.41
CA TYR A 53 4.27 -6.73 -13.55
C TYR A 53 4.61 -8.00 -14.31
N THR A 54 5.90 -8.17 -14.68
CA THR A 54 6.45 -9.44 -15.14
C THR A 54 7.78 -9.75 -14.44
N ASP A 55 8.15 -11.01 -14.40
CA ASP A 55 9.36 -11.47 -13.68
C ASP A 55 10.67 -10.92 -14.30
N TRP A 56 10.67 -10.59 -15.60
CA TRP A 56 11.81 -10.03 -16.31
C TRP A 56 11.86 -8.50 -16.28
N CYS A 57 10.81 -7.82 -15.83
CA CYS A 57 10.69 -6.36 -15.86
C CYS A 57 11.64 -5.69 -14.86
N GLY A 58 12.68 -5.04 -15.34
CA GLY A 58 13.66 -4.33 -14.50
C GLY A 58 13.06 -3.17 -13.72
N TRP A 59 12.20 -2.37 -14.33
CA TRP A 59 11.53 -1.24 -13.66
C TRP A 59 10.52 -1.69 -12.61
N CYS A 60 9.88 -2.86 -12.79
CA CYS A 60 9.01 -3.44 -11.75
C CYS A 60 9.82 -3.78 -10.49
N LYS A 61 11.01 -4.39 -10.66
CA LYS A 61 11.93 -4.67 -9.55
C LYS A 61 12.41 -3.41 -8.84
N GLN A 62 12.63 -2.31 -9.60
CA GLN A 62 12.97 -1.01 -8.99
C GLN A 62 11.78 -0.45 -8.21
N MET A 63 10.55 -0.62 -8.71
CA MET A 63 9.35 -0.17 -8.03
C MET A 63 9.08 -0.96 -6.74
N ASP A 64 9.30 -2.28 -6.75
CA ASP A 64 9.27 -3.12 -5.55
C ASP A 64 10.28 -2.64 -4.50
N LYS A 65 11.52 -2.39 -4.93
CA LYS A 65 12.61 -2.03 -4.04
C LYS A 65 12.50 -0.63 -3.45
N ASN A 66 12.02 0.34 -4.23
CA ASN A 66 12.08 1.76 -3.83
C ASN A 66 10.71 2.31 -3.43
N THR A 67 9.65 1.91 -4.14
CA THR A 67 8.32 2.51 -3.98
C THR A 67 7.46 1.70 -3.01
N PHE A 68 7.32 0.41 -3.24
CA PHE A 68 6.48 -0.43 -2.38
C PHE A 68 7.11 -0.76 -1.01
N SER A 69 8.44 -0.63 -0.89
CA SER A 69 9.14 -0.71 0.39
C SER A 69 9.12 0.61 1.18
N ASN A 70 8.62 1.70 0.60
CA ASN A 70 8.48 2.95 1.31
C ASN A 70 7.39 2.83 2.36
N HIS A 71 7.72 3.10 3.62
CA HIS A 71 6.83 2.94 4.77
C HIS A 71 5.48 3.69 4.60
N LYS A 72 5.50 4.93 4.13
CA LYS A 72 4.29 5.74 3.96
C LYS A 72 3.37 5.18 2.87
N VAL A 73 3.96 4.75 1.75
CA VAL A 73 3.24 4.10 0.66
C VAL A 73 2.59 2.80 1.15
N ALA A 74 3.38 1.95 1.82
CA ALA A 74 2.89 0.66 2.32
C ALA A 74 1.77 0.83 3.37
N ALA A 75 1.96 1.75 4.34
CA ALA A 75 0.96 2.05 5.36
C ALA A 75 -0.35 2.53 4.74
N TYR A 76 -0.26 3.48 3.81
CA TYR A 76 -1.43 4.03 3.16
C TYR A 76 -2.18 2.97 2.31
N LEU A 77 -1.46 2.21 1.49
CA LEU A 77 -2.04 1.12 0.71
C LEU A 77 -2.75 0.09 1.59
N ASN A 78 -2.12 -0.36 2.66
CA ASN A 78 -2.70 -1.34 3.58
C ASN A 78 -3.97 -0.84 4.28
N LYS A 79 -4.03 0.45 4.58
CA LYS A 79 -5.17 1.08 5.25
C LYS A 79 -6.36 1.29 4.29
N HIS A 80 -6.10 1.77 3.08
CA HIS A 80 -7.12 2.31 2.18
C HIS A 80 -7.46 1.42 0.99
N PHE A 81 -6.59 0.47 0.62
CA PHE A 81 -6.76 -0.37 -0.57
C PHE A 81 -6.70 -1.86 -0.25
N TYR A 82 -7.19 -2.67 -1.18
CA TYR A 82 -6.78 -4.06 -1.34
C TYR A 82 -5.74 -4.11 -2.44
N SER A 83 -4.48 -4.42 -2.07
CA SER A 83 -3.33 -4.40 -2.98
C SER A 83 -3.13 -5.76 -3.62
N ILE A 84 -3.01 -5.81 -4.95
CA ILE A 84 -2.95 -7.01 -5.77
C ILE A 84 -1.68 -6.99 -6.62
N LYS A 85 -0.92 -8.09 -6.62
CA LYS A 85 0.14 -8.35 -7.60
C LYS A 85 -0.42 -9.21 -8.73
N LEU A 86 -0.36 -8.72 -9.97
CA LEU A 86 -0.87 -9.42 -11.14
C LEU A 86 0.24 -9.62 -12.18
N ASN A 87 0.65 -10.87 -12.40
CA ASN A 87 1.55 -11.20 -13.50
C ASN A 87 0.74 -11.81 -14.67
N PRO A 88 0.60 -11.11 -15.81
CA PRO A 88 -0.18 -11.56 -16.95
C PRO A 88 0.40 -12.80 -17.65
N GLU A 89 1.68 -13.13 -17.39
CA GLU A 89 2.34 -14.32 -17.96
C GLU A 89 2.10 -15.59 -17.13
N LYS A 90 1.56 -15.46 -15.91
CA LYS A 90 1.16 -16.62 -15.12
C LYS A 90 -0.12 -17.25 -15.69
N ALA A 91 -0.15 -18.57 -15.68
CA ALA A 91 -1.29 -19.35 -16.19
C ALA A 91 -2.52 -19.33 -15.26
N ASP A 92 -2.48 -18.52 -14.21
CA ASP A 92 -3.56 -18.43 -13.23
C ASP A 92 -4.82 -17.83 -13.85
N SER A 93 -5.96 -18.26 -13.33
CA SER A 93 -7.27 -17.70 -13.66
C SER A 93 -7.80 -16.85 -12.49
N VAL A 94 -8.55 -15.84 -12.82
CA VAL A 94 -9.23 -14.92 -11.88
C VAL A 94 -10.70 -14.79 -12.25
N HIS A 95 -11.52 -14.32 -11.31
CA HIS A 95 -12.94 -14.06 -11.55
C HIS A 95 -13.22 -12.57 -11.53
N TYR A 96 -13.16 -11.93 -12.72
CA TYR A 96 -13.54 -10.52 -12.86
C TYR A 96 -15.04 -10.39 -13.04
N LYS A 97 -15.72 -9.68 -12.13
CA LYS A 97 -17.20 -9.56 -12.08
C LYS A 97 -17.91 -10.91 -12.21
N GLY A 98 -17.31 -11.95 -11.58
CA GLY A 98 -17.84 -13.31 -11.60
C GLY A 98 -17.53 -14.12 -12.88
N VAL A 99 -16.84 -13.53 -13.87
CA VAL A 99 -16.47 -14.23 -15.11
C VAL A 99 -15.01 -14.70 -15.02
N ALA A 100 -14.79 -16.01 -15.19
CA ALA A 100 -13.46 -16.58 -15.19
C ALA A 100 -12.65 -16.15 -16.43
N MET A 101 -11.42 -15.68 -16.22
CA MET A 101 -10.49 -15.34 -17.29
C MET A 101 -9.03 -15.50 -16.83
N THR A 102 -8.10 -15.55 -17.78
CA THR A 102 -6.68 -15.60 -17.44
C THR A 102 -6.17 -14.22 -16.98
N ASN A 103 -5.08 -14.21 -16.19
CA ASN A 103 -4.39 -12.96 -15.81
C ASN A 103 -4.03 -12.10 -17.03
N GLY A 104 -3.56 -12.74 -18.14
CA GLY A 104 -3.24 -12.05 -19.38
C GLY A 104 -4.46 -11.39 -20.03
N ALA A 105 -5.61 -12.08 -20.04
CA ALA A 105 -6.85 -11.52 -20.57
C ALA A 105 -7.36 -10.35 -19.72
N LEU A 106 -7.29 -10.45 -18.40
CA LEU A 106 -7.66 -9.39 -17.48
C LEU A 106 -6.78 -8.16 -17.69
N ALA A 107 -5.45 -8.34 -17.68
CA ALA A 107 -4.49 -7.24 -17.88
C ALA A 107 -4.69 -6.54 -19.24
N ALA A 108 -4.75 -7.29 -20.33
CA ALA A 108 -4.78 -6.71 -21.68
C ALA A 108 -6.15 -6.16 -22.07
N LYS A 109 -7.24 -6.93 -21.83
CA LYS A 109 -8.57 -6.60 -22.37
C LYS A 109 -9.40 -5.71 -21.45
N ILE A 110 -9.22 -5.84 -20.14
CA ILE A 110 -10.00 -5.09 -19.14
C ILE A 110 -9.20 -3.91 -18.61
N PHE A 111 -7.95 -4.15 -18.20
CA PHE A 111 -7.13 -3.10 -17.59
C PHE A 111 -6.35 -2.27 -18.62
N HIS A 112 -6.28 -2.70 -19.87
CA HIS A 112 -5.51 -2.04 -20.93
C HIS A 112 -4.02 -1.86 -20.56
N ALA A 113 -3.49 -2.73 -19.71
CA ALA A 113 -2.10 -2.76 -19.28
C ALA A 113 -1.26 -3.44 -20.35
N THR A 114 -0.64 -2.65 -21.23
CA THR A 114 0.15 -3.12 -22.37
C THR A 114 1.66 -2.91 -22.19
N SER A 115 2.07 -2.34 -21.05
CA SER A 115 3.48 -2.11 -20.67
C SER A 115 3.66 -2.36 -19.17
N TYR A 116 4.92 -2.53 -18.74
CA TYR A 116 5.23 -2.86 -17.35
C TYR A 116 6.33 -1.96 -16.78
N PRO A 117 6.18 -1.54 -15.49
CA PRO A 117 5.02 -1.71 -14.63
C PRO A 117 3.82 -0.90 -15.11
N THR A 118 2.60 -1.33 -14.77
CA THR A 118 1.39 -0.52 -14.87
C THR A 118 0.61 -0.68 -13.57
N THR A 119 0.32 0.42 -12.88
CA THR A 119 -0.61 0.39 -11.74
C THR A 119 -2.03 0.58 -12.24
N VAL A 120 -2.96 -0.21 -11.71
CA VAL A 120 -4.37 -0.17 -12.09
C VAL A 120 -5.22 0.04 -10.86
N TYR A 121 -6.22 0.91 -10.98
CA TYR A 121 -7.12 1.26 -9.90
C TYR A 121 -8.55 0.88 -10.24
N LEU A 122 -9.22 0.18 -9.32
CA LEU A 122 -10.63 -0.14 -9.44
C LEU A 122 -11.40 0.35 -8.22
N GLU A 123 -12.68 0.65 -8.40
CA GLU A 123 -13.62 0.76 -7.29
C GLU A 123 -13.79 -0.60 -6.59
N GLY A 124 -14.37 -0.59 -5.39
CA GLY A 124 -14.62 -1.82 -4.63
C GLY A 124 -15.61 -2.79 -5.27
N ASP A 125 -16.35 -2.38 -6.29
CA ASP A 125 -17.24 -3.18 -7.13
C ASP A 125 -16.60 -3.66 -8.43
N GLU A 126 -15.27 -3.58 -8.52
CA GLU A 126 -14.46 -3.95 -9.70
C GLU A 126 -14.65 -3.00 -10.91
N THR A 127 -15.24 -1.82 -10.75
CA THR A 127 -15.30 -0.83 -11.84
C THR A 127 -13.93 -0.21 -12.07
N LEU A 128 -13.43 -0.27 -13.32
CA LEU A 128 -12.14 0.29 -13.69
C LEU A 128 -12.18 1.82 -13.60
N LEU A 129 -11.26 2.37 -12.82
CA LEU A 129 -11.04 3.81 -12.73
C LEU A 129 -9.95 4.27 -13.71
N GLN A 130 -8.72 3.77 -13.52
CA GLN A 130 -7.58 4.25 -14.30
C GLN A 130 -6.43 3.24 -14.30
N PRO A 131 -5.87 2.85 -15.47
CA PRO A 131 -4.52 2.32 -15.59
C PRO A 131 -3.52 3.47 -15.69
N ILE A 132 -2.39 3.36 -15.00
CA ILE A 132 -1.29 4.33 -15.04
C ILE A 132 0.01 3.58 -15.38
N PRO A 133 0.48 3.67 -16.63
CA PRO A 133 1.68 2.96 -17.06
C PRO A 133 2.97 3.64 -16.57
N GLY A 134 4.01 2.85 -16.39
CA GLY A 134 5.36 3.30 -16.06
C GLY A 134 5.70 3.26 -14.58
N TYR A 135 6.99 3.42 -14.30
CA TYR A 135 7.53 3.52 -12.95
C TYR A 135 7.03 4.79 -12.26
N GLN A 136 6.58 4.64 -11.02
CA GLN A 136 6.24 5.73 -10.13
C GLN A 136 7.20 5.71 -8.94
N ASP A 137 7.83 6.84 -8.64
CA ASP A 137 8.60 6.96 -7.41
C ASP A 137 7.68 7.00 -6.16
N PRO A 138 8.22 6.91 -4.93
CA PRO A 138 7.40 6.93 -3.73
C PRO A 138 6.48 8.14 -3.59
N ASN A 139 6.95 9.34 -3.97
CA ASN A 139 6.18 10.58 -3.83
C ASN A 139 5.05 10.65 -4.86
N ASP A 140 5.34 10.23 -6.10
CA ASP A 140 4.34 10.20 -7.17
C ASP A 140 3.25 9.18 -6.85
N LEU A 141 3.63 7.96 -6.45
CA LEU A 141 2.65 6.95 -6.07
C LEU A 141 1.84 7.40 -4.84
N TYR A 142 2.49 7.98 -3.82
CA TYR A 142 1.82 8.46 -2.61
C TYR A 142 0.73 9.49 -2.93
N ARG A 143 1.02 10.43 -3.84
CA ARG A 143 0.06 11.43 -4.31
C ARG A 143 -1.11 10.79 -5.07
N ILE A 144 -0.82 9.83 -5.95
CA ILE A 144 -1.85 9.13 -6.74
C ILE A 144 -2.80 8.33 -5.84
N ILE A 145 -2.26 7.57 -4.88
CA ILE A 145 -3.10 6.75 -4.00
C ILE A 145 -3.97 7.60 -3.06
N HIS A 146 -3.51 8.79 -2.64
CA HIS A 146 -4.35 9.75 -1.93
C HIS A 146 -5.48 10.28 -2.81
N TYR A 147 -5.17 10.68 -4.04
CA TYR A 147 -6.17 11.19 -4.97
C TYR A 147 -7.32 10.20 -5.21
N ILE A 148 -6.98 8.92 -5.31
CA ILE A 148 -7.94 7.85 -5.55
C ILE A 148 -8.57 7.35 -4.24
N GLY A 149 -7.77 7.06 -3.22
CA GLY A 149 -8.22 6.48 -1.96
C GLY A 149 -9.18 7.36 -1.17
N GLU A 150 -9.04 8.69 -1.30
CA GLU A 150 -9.93 9.68 -0.68
C GLU A 150 -11.03 10.19 -1.63
N ASN A 151 -11.16 9.57 -2.80
CA ASN A 151 -12.18 9.91 -3.81
C ASN A 151 -12.08 11.34 -4.38
N HIS A 152 -10.91 11.99 -4.32
CA HIS A 152 -10.72 13.33 -4.89
C HIS A 152 -11.03 13.39 -6.39
N TYR A 153 -10.80 12.28 -7.12
CA TYR A 153 -11.12 12.18 -8.55
C TYR A 153 -12.60 12.42 -8.88
N LYS A 154 -13.49 12.32 -7.89
CA LYS A 154 -14.93 12.59 -8.10
C LYS A 154 -15.28 14.09 -8.12
N THR A 155 -14.42 14.93 -7.56
CA THR A 155 -14.71 16.36 -7.32
C THR A 155 -13.63 17.32 -7.78
N THR A 156 -12.40 16.84 -7.99
CA THR A 156 -11.23 17.68 -8.27
C THR A 156 -10.43 17.07 -9.42
N THR A 157 -9.91 17.89 -10.32
CA THR A 157 -9.01 17.42 -11.37
C THR A 157 -7.67 16.98 -10.79
N TRP A 158 -6.94 16.09 -11.48
CA TRP A 158 -5.59 15.71 -11.08
C TRP A 158 -4.65 16.92 -10.98
N ASP A 159 -4.73 17.85 -11.93
CA ASP A 159 -3.86 19.03 -11.96
C ASP A 159 -4.11 19.95 -10.75
N ASP A 160 -5.36 20.16 -10.37
CA ASP A 160 -5.71 20.98 -9.22
C ASP A 160 -5.29 20.30 -7.92
N PHE A 161 -5.59 19.01 -7.79
CA PHE A 161 -5.19 18.22 -6.63
C PHE A 161 -3.67 18.18 -6.47
N SER A 162 -2.93 17.84 -7.52
CA SER A 162 -1.48 17.67 -7.47
C SER A 162 -0.72 18.97 -7.13
N ARG A 163 -1.28 20.13 -7.50
CA ARG A 163 -0.71 21.45 -7.14
C ARG A 163 -0.91 21.80 -5.66
N THR A 164 -2.00 21.36 -5.07
CA THR A 164 -2.38 21.72 -3.69
C THR A 164 -2.06 20.63 -2.68
N PHE A 165 -1.73 19.44 -3.16
CA PHE A 165 -1.42 18.31 -2.28
C PHE A 165 -0.18 18.61 -1.45
N THR A 166 -0.38 18.76 -0.14
CA THR A 166 0.67 18.80 0.86
C THR A 166 0.60 17.53 1.68
N GLU A 167 1.74 16.89 1.84
CA GLU A 167 1.84 15.71 2.69
C GLU A 167 1.49 16.10 4.12
N THR A 168 0.31 15.72 4.59
CA THR A 168 -0.03 15.85 6.01
C THR A 168 0.74 14.78 6.78
N ALA A 169 1.55 15.18 7.76
CA ALA A 169 2.17 14.25 8.69
C ALA A 169 1.06 13.53 9.48
N GLU A 170 0.82 12.25 9.18
CA GLU A 170 0.05 11.34 10.03
C GLU A 170 0.94 10.72 11.11
#